data_b670e9c3338c4a361aeba447db44559e
#
_entry.id   b670e9c3338c4a361aeba447db44559e
#
_cell.length_a   1.000
_cell.length_b   1.000
_cell.length_c   1.000
_cell.angle_alpha   90.00
_cell.angle_beta   90.00
_cell.angle_gamma   90.00
#
_symmetry.space_group_name_H-M   'P 1'
#
loop_
_entity.id
_entity.type
_entity.pdbx_description
1 polymer ?
#
loop_
_entity_poly.entity_id
_entity_poly.type
_entity_poly.pdbx_seq_one_letter_code
_entity_poly.pdbx_strand_id
1 'polypeptide(L)'
;MSNVLGIICEYNPFHNGHLYHLNEAKRLTNSDYSVAVISGNFSQRGDPAIVSKWIKTEMALKCGVDLVLELPTIYSISSAENFAYGATKILDSLNLVDYLCFGSECGDISILDDIVQVLVEEPKAYRTLLSHELSTGVSFPKAREKALMMYLGNMRRF
;
A
#
# COMPACT_ATOMS: atom_id res chain seq x y z
N MET A 1 -10.59 -24.34 -5.68
CA MET A 1 -11.24 -23.05 -5.37
C MET A 1 -10.51 -22.00 -6.19
N SER A 2 -11.23 -21.02 -6.72
CA SER A 2 -10.61 -19.92 -7.46
C SER A 2 -9.99 -18.92 -6.47
N ASN A 3 -8.76 -18.48 -6.72
CA ASN A 3 -8.08 -17.49 -5.88
C ASN A 3 -8.36 -16.09 -6.42
N VAL A 4 -8.57 -15.13 -5.52
CA VAL A 4 -8.86 -13.72 -5.83
C VAL A 4 -7.78 -12.81 -5.26
N LEU A 5 -7.19 -12.02 -6.14
CA LEU A 5 -6.16 -11.03 -5.84
C LEU A 5 -6.79 -9.66 -5.59
N GLY A 6 -6.46 -9.02 -4.46
CA GLY A 6 -6.73 -7.61 -4.19
C GLY A 6 -5.54 -6.73 -4.52
N ILE A 7 -5.79 -5.60 -5.16
CA ILE A 7 -4.78 -4.56 -5.48
C ILE A 7 -5.33 -3.20 -5.05
N ILE A 8 -4.47 -2.39 -4.42
CA ILE A 8 -4.77 -1.02 -4.02
C ILE A 8 -3.88 -0.09 -4.85
N CYS A 9 -4.47 0.85 -5.58
CA CYS A 9 -3.73 1.69 -6.52
C CYS A 9 -4.46 2.99 -6.88
N GLU A 10 -3.78 3.86 -7.59
CA GLU A 10 -4.37 5.10 -8.11
C GLU A 10 -4.70 5.03 -9.61
N TYR A 11 -3.85 4.35 -10.39
CA TYR A 11 -3.95 4.28 -11.86
C TYR A 11 -4.17 5.66 -12.52
N ASN A 12 -3.22 6.56 -12.31
CA ASN A 12 -3.36 7.96 -12.73
C ASN A 12 -2.32 8.42 -13.79
N PRO A 13 -2.43 7.96 -15.06
CA PRO A 13 -3.27 6.90 -15.60
C PRO A 13 -2.68 5.49 -15.43
N PHE A 14 -3.38 4.46 -15.90
CA PHE A 14 -2.83 3.10 -16.00
C PHE A 14 -1.68 3.06 -17.02
N HIS A 15 -0.59 2.36 -16.74
CA HIS A 15 0.59 2.25 -17.60
C HIS A 15 1.26 0.86 -17.50
N ASN A 16 2.28 0.61 -18.31
CA ASN A 16 2.94 -0.70 -18.40
C ASN A 16 3.50 -1.21 -17.05
N GLY A 17 3.94 -0.33 -16.16
CA GLY A 17 4.37 -0.73 -14.82
C GLY A 17 3.22 -1.31 -13.98
N HIS A 18 2.01 -0.77 -14.12
CA HIS A 18 0.82 -1.32 -13.47
C HIS A 18 0.41 -2.66 -14.08
N LEU A 19 0.53 -2.80 -15.41
CA LEU A 19 0.28 -4.08 -16.09
C LEU A 19 1.28 -5.16 -15.64
N TYR A 20 2.55 -4.80 -15.54
CA TYR A 20 3.58 -5.71 -15.02
C TYR A 20 3.26 -6.15 -13.58
N HIS A 21 2.92 -5.19 -12.69
CA HIS A 21 2.55 -5.49 -11.32
C HIS A 21 1.33 -6.42 -11.23
N LEU A 22 0.27 -6.16 -12.01
CA LEU A 22 -0.92 -7.00 -12.06
C LEU A 22 -0.57 -8.44 -12.48
N ASN A 23 0.18 -8.58 -13.58
CA ASN A 23 0.54 -9.90 -14.12
C ASN A 23 1.44 -10.68 -13.17
N GLU A 24 2.42 -10.02 -12.56
CA GLU A 24 3.33 -10.64 -11.60
C GLU A 24 2.60 -11.03 -10.30
N ALA A 25 1.69 -10.18 -9.82
CA ALA A 25 0.87 -10.47 -8.66
C ALA A 25 -0.05 -11.69 -8.91
N LYS A 26 -0.75 -11.75 -10.06
CA LYS A 26 -1.54 -12.94 -10.46
C LYS A 26 -0.67 -14.19 -10.55
N ARG A 27 0.53 -14.09 -11.12
CA ARG A 27 1.47 -15.21 -11.24
C ARG A 27 1.93 -15.73 -9.88
N LEU A 28 2.33 -14.85 -8.98
CA LEU A 28 2.85 -15.20 -7.64
C LEU A 28 1.78 -15.81 -6.74
N THR A 29 0.54 -15.32 -6.83
CA THR A 29 -0.58 -15.79 -6.00
C THR A 29 -1.38 -16.91 -6.67
N ASN A 30 -1.07 -17.24 -7.93
CA ASN A 30 -1.86 -18.16 -8.76
C ASN A 30 -3.36 -17.80 -8.73
N SER A 31 -3.66 -16.49 -8.86
CA SER A 31 -5.03 -15.99 -8.76
C SER A 31 -5.72 -16.00 -10.12
N ASP A 32 -6.97 -16.49 -10.13
CA ASP A 32 -7.83 -16.52 -11.31
C ASP A 32 -8.46 -15.15 -11.59
N TYR A 33 -8.76 -14.40 -10.52
CA TYR A 33 -9.44 -13.10 -10.59
C TYR A 33 -8.69 -12.03 -9.81
N SER A 34 -8.96 -10.78 -10.15
CA SER A 34 -8.38 -9.60 -9.50
C SER A 34 -9.41 -8.52 -9.24
N VAL A 35 -9.34 -7.94 -8.05
CA VAL A 35 -10.14 -6.79 -7.62
C VAL A 35 -9.21 -5.62 -7.35
N ALA A 36 -9.38 -4.51 -8.05
CA ALA A 36 -8.63 -3.28 -7.80
C ALA A 36 -9.51 -2.27 -7.07
N VAL A 37 -9.01 -1.75 -5.95
CA VAL A 37 -9.57 -0.55 -5.30
C VAL A 37 -8.75 0.64 -5.74
N ILE A 38 -9.38 1.60 -6.44
CA ILE A 38 -8.70 2.75 -7.03
C ILE A 38 -9.21 4.08 -6.47
N SER A 39 -8.34 5.09 -6.43
CA SER A 39 -8.78 6.46 -6.18
C SER A 39 -9.72 6.94 -7.29
N GLY A 40 -10.70 7.77 -6.94
CA GLY A 40 -11.66 8.35 -7.90
C GLY A 40 -11.04 9.45 -8.77
N ASN A 41 -11.65 10.64 -8.73
CA ASN A 41 -11.22 11.78 -9.55
C ASN A 41 -10.07 12.59 -8.92
N PHE A 42 -9.58 12.21 -7.75
CA PHE A 42 -8.46 12.85 -7.06
C PHE A 42 -7.41 11.82 -6.66
N SER A 43 -6.13 12.25 -6.75
CA SER A 43 -5.00 11.47 -6.23
C SER A 43 -4.97 11.50 -4.71
N GLN A 44 -4.14 10.66 -4.09
CA GLN A 44 -3.92 10.65 -2.65
C GLN A 44 -3.35 12.00 -2.13
N ARG A 45 -2.66 12.74 -2.97
CA ARG A 45 -2.13 14.09 -2.66
C ARG A 45 -3.16 15.20 -2.78
N GLY A 46 -4.39 14.89 -3.22
CA GLY A 46 -5.47 15.85 -3.41
C GLY A 46 -5.49 16.51 -4.80
N ASP A 47 -4.55 16.18 -5.67
CA ASP A 47 -4.52 16.70 -7.03
C ASP A 47 -5.62 16.05 -7.89
N PRO A 48 -6.23 16.77 -8.84
CA PRO A 48 -7.13 16.18 -9.81
C PRO A 48 -6.43 15.07 -10.60
N ALA A 49 -7.14 13.95 -10.82
CA ALA A 49 -6.63 12.88 -11.66
C ALA A 49 -6.48 13.37 -13.12
N ILE A 50 -5.44 12.84 -13.82
CA ILE A 50 -5.15 13.20 -15.22
C ILE A 50 -6.30 12.83 -16.15
N VAL A 51 -6.99 11.73 -15.84
CA VAL A 51 -8.19 11.26 -16.56
C VAL A 51 -9.30 10.94 -15.57
N SER A 52 -10.56 10.96 -16.04
CA SER A 52 -11.71 10.66 -15.20
C SER A 52 -11.65 9.24 -14.62
N LYS A 53 -12.31 9.02 -13.49
CA LYS A 53 -12.39 7.69 -12.86
C LYS A 53 -12.94 6.62 -13.82
N TRP A 54 -13.85 6.99 -14.72
CA TRP A 54 -14.43 6.08 -15.71
C TRP A 54 -13.40 5.59 -16.73
N ILE A 55 -12.54 6.51 -17.21
CA ILE A 55 -11.43 6.16 -18.11
C ILE A 55 -10.40 5.29 -17.39
N LYS A 56 -10.05 5.61 -16.14
CA LYS A 56 -9.14 4.77 -15.33
C LYS A 56 -9.68 3.35 -15.17
N THR A 57 -10.98 3.25 -14.86
CA THR A 57 -11.67 1.95 -14.72
C THR A 57 -11.63 1.17 -16.04
N GLU A 58 -11.96 1.82 -17.16
CA GLU A 58 -11.94 1.18 -18.48
C GLU A 58 -10.53 0.69 -18.85
N MET A 59 -9.50 1.49 -18.59
CA MET A 59 -8.10 1.08 -18.79
C MET A 59 -7.73 -0.15 -17.97
N ALA A 60 -8.06 -0.17 -16.68
CA ALA A 60 -7.78 -1.28 -15.79
C ALA A 60 -8.47 -2.58 -16.24
N LEU A 61 -9.77 -2.51 -16.58
CA LEU A 61 -10.53 -3.66 -17.07
C LEU A 61 -9.97 -4.19 -18.40
N LYS A 62 -9.65 -3.31 -19.36
CA LYS A 62 -9.03 -3.70 -20.64
C LYS A 62 -7.64 -4.34 -20.46
N CYS A 63 -6.95 -4.00 -19.38
CA CYS A 63 -5.63 -4.56 -19.05
C CYS A 63 -5.68 -5.81 -18.17
N GLY A 64 -6.87 -6.35 -17.88
CA GLY A 64 -7.03 -7.65 -17.22
C GLY A 64 -7.33 -7.61 -15.72
N VAL A 65 -7.74 -6.46 -15.19
CA VAL A 65 -8.42 -6.38 -13.89
C VAL A 65 -9.86 -6.84 -14.08
N ASP A 66 -10.38 -7.70 -13.20
CA ASP A 66 -11.71 -8.29 -13.35
C ASP A 66 -12.81 -7.43 -12.70
N LEU A 67 -12.50 -6.76 -11.59
CA LEU A 67 -13.43 -5.85 -10.89
C LEU A 67 -12.67 -4.61 -10.41
N VAL A 68 -13.26 -3.43 -10.64
CA VAL A 68 -12.73 -2.15 -10.14
C VAL A 68 -13.74 -1.51 -9.20
N LEU A 69 -13.27 -1.16 -8.00
CA LEU A 69 -14.04 -0.45 -6.97
C LEU A 69 -13.42 0.93 -6.72
N GLU A 70 -14.26 1.92 -6.52
CA GLU A 70 -13.82 3.27 -6.17
C GLU A 70 -13.60 3.39 -4.67
N LEU A 71 -12.41 3.84 -4.26
CA LEU A 71 -12.16 4.27 -2.88
C LEU A 71 -12.90 5.59 -2.64
N PRO A 72 -13.76 5.68 -1.61
CA PRO A 72 -14.46 6.92 -1.28
C PRO A 72 -13.48 8.09 -1.12
N THR A 73 -13.84 9.25 -1.65
CA THR A 73 -12.96 10.42 -1.71
C THR A 73 -12.36 10.81 -0.36
N ILE A 74 -13.12 10.66 0.73
CA ILE A 74 -12.64 10.94 2.09
C ILE A 74 -11.40 10.13 2.49
N TYR A 75 -11.27 8.89 1.99
CA TYR A 75 -10.08 8.07 2.17
C TYR A 75 -9.03 8.34 1.09
N SER A 76 -9.50 8.57 -0.14
CA SER A 76 -8.63 8.77 -1.31
C SER A 76 -7.70 9.98 -1.18
N ILE A 77 -8.17 11.09 -0.59
CA ILE A 77 -7.40 12.34 -0.41
C ILE A 77 -6.82 12.50 1.01
N SER A 78 -6.73 11.42 1.76
CA SER A 78 -6.29 11.42 3.15
C SER A 78 -4.80 11.03 3.27
N SER A 79 -4.32 10.80 4.50
CA SER A 79 -2.98 10.25 4.73
C SER A 79 -2.81 8.87 4.07
N ALA A 80 -1.58 8.48 3.78
CA ALA A 80 -1.29 7.16 3.21
C ALA A 80 -1.85 6.01 4.07
N GLU A 81 -1.85 6.18 5.39
CA GLU A 81 -2.43 5.24 6.35
C GLU A 81 -3.94 5.10 6.16
N ASN A 82 -4.68 6.22 6.11
CA ASN A 82 -6.12 6.21 5.92
C ASN A 82 -6.51 5.71 4.52
N PHE A 83 -5.72 6.05 3.50
CA PHE A 83 -5.89 5.52 2.14
C PHE A 83 -5.79 3.99 2.14
N ALA A 84 -4.72 3.45 2.71
CA ALA A 84 -4.50 2.01 2.80
C ALA A 84 -5.58 1.33 3.66
N TYR A 85 -5.93 1.90 4.82
CA TYR A 85 -6.98 1.39 5.70
C TYR A 85 -8.33 1.29 4.99
N GLY A 86 -8.78 2.39 4.35
CA GLY A 86 -10.07 2.41 3.64
C GLY A 86 -10.13 1.40 2.51
N ALA A 87 -9.07 1.31 1.71
CA ALA A 87 -8.99 0.37 0.60
C ALA A 87 -8.93 -1.09 1.07
N THR A 88 -8.13 -1.39 2.09
CA THR A 88 -8.06 -2.73 2.69
C THR A 88 -9.40 -3.14 3.30
N LYS A 89 -10.11 -2.21 3.97
CA LYS A 89 -11.44 -2.49 4.51
C LYS A 89 -12.48 -2.79 3.44
N ILE A 90 -12.41 -2.16 2.28
CA ILE A 90 -13.28 -2.50 1.14
C ILE A 90 -12.99 -3.93 0.69
N LEU A 91 -11.72 -4.28 0.46
CA LEU A 91 -11.34 -5.64 0.02
C LEU A 91 -11.73 -6.70 1.05
N ASP A 92 -11.47 -6.46 2.33
CA ASP A 92 -11.83 -7.34 3.45
C ASP A 92 -13.35 -7.58 3.53
N SER A 93 -14.16 -6.53 3.36
CA SER A 93 -15.63 -6.60 3.44
C SER A 93 -16.26 -7.42 2.32
N LEU A 94 -15.57 -7.67 1.22
CA LEU A 94 -16.05 -8.52 0.14
C LEU A 94 -16.07 -10.01 0.54
N ASN A 95 -15.26 -10.42 1.52
CA ASN A 95 -15.11 -11.81 1.97
C ASN A 95 -14.80 -12.80 0.82
N LEU A 96 -14.09 -12.31 -0.22
CA LEU A 96 -13.74 -13.11 -1.40
C LEU A 96 -12.28 -12.92 -1.84
N VAL A 97 -11.56 -11.99 -1.21
CA VAL A 97 -10.15 -11.68 -1.56
C VAL A 97 -9.22 -12.54 -0.70
N ASP A 98 -8.42 -13.38 -1.37
CA ASP A 98 -7.49 -14.30 -0.70
C ASP A 98 -6.11 -13.68 -0.47
N TYR A 99 -5.68 -12.82 -1.40
CA TYR A 99 -4.35 -12.22 -1.40
C TYR A 99 -4.43 -10.70 -1.62
N LEU A 100 -3.62 -9.96 -0.88
CA LEU A 100 -3.35 -8.54 -1.15
C LEU A 100 -1.91 -8.41 -1.65
N CYS A 101 -1.74 -7.81 -2.83
CA CYS A 101 -0.41 -7.58 -3.39
C CYS A 101 -0.14 -6.09 -3.55
N PHE A 102 1.06 -5.69 -3.17
CA PHE A 102 1.57 -4.33 -3.33
C PHE A 102 3.06 -4.35 -3.70
N GLY A 103 3.54 -3.27 -4.33
CA GLY A 103 4.95 -3.11 -4.67
C GLY A 103 5.76 -2.68 -3.45
N SER A 104 6.96 -3.26 -3.30
CA SER A 104 7.92 -2.88 -2.28
C SER A 104 9.32 -2.87 -2.88
N GLU A 105 10.17 -1.93 -2.45
CA GLU A 105 11.56 -1.86 -2.90
C GLU A 105 12.39 -3.07 -2.42
N CYS A 106 12.12 -3.56 -1.22
CA CYS A 106 12.82 -4.73 -0.67
C CYS A 106 12.26 -6.08 -1.14
N GLY A 107 10.99 -6.13 -1.56
CA GLY A 107 10.32 -7.36 -2.00
C GLY A 107 10.24 -8.49 -0.94
N ASP A 108 10.53 -8.20 0.31
CA ASP A 108 10.54 -9.15 1.43
C ASP A 108 9.54 -8.74 2.50
N ILE A 109 8.48 -9.55 2.64
CA ILE A 109 7.39 -9.30 3.59
C ILE A 109 7.88 -9.42 5.05
N SER A 110 8.87 -10.27 5.33
CA SER A 110 9.37 -10.47 6.69
C SER A 110 10.01 -9.21 7.26
N ILE A 111 10.70 -8.44 6.42
CA ILE A 111 11.28 -7.14 6.80
C ILE A 111 10.18 -6.14 7.12
N LEU A 112 9.10 -6.15 6.34
CA LEU A 112 7.95 -5.27 6.56
C LEU A 112 7.20 -5.63 7.83
N ASP A 113 7.04 -6.93 8.13
CA ASP A 113 6.41 -7.41 9.37
C ASP A 113 7.21 -6.98 10.61
N ASP A 114 8.53 -7.11 10.58
CA ASP A 114 9.41 -6.63 11.65
C ASP A 114 9.20 -5.12 11.90
N ILE A 115 9.14 -4.33 10.82
CA ILE A 115 8.89 -2.88 10.91
C ILE A 115 7.51 -2.59 11.49
N VAL A 116 6.48 -3.29 11.01
CA VAL A 116 5.09 -3.14 11.47
C VAL A 116 4.99 -3.43 12.96
N GLN A 117 5.59 -4.53 13.45
CA GLN A 117 5.58 -4.86 14.87
C GLN A 117 6.20 -3.74 15.71
N VAL A 118 7.36 -3.22 15.32
CA VAL A 118 8.00 -2.10 16.03
C VAL A 118 7.10 -0.86 16.05
N LEU A 119 6.42 -0.55 14.96
CA LEU A 119 5.55 0.62 14.87
C LEU A 119 4.24 0.47 15.66
N VAL A 120 3.72 -0.75 15.78
CA VAL A 120 2.49 -1.04 16.54
C VAL A 120 2.76 -1.11 18.04
N GLU A 121 3.84 -1.77 18.44
CA GLU A 121 4.17 -1.97 19.84
C GLU A 121 4.88 -0.77 20.47
N GLU A 122 5.55 0.05 19.66
CA GLU A 122 6.35 1.19 20.08
C GLU A 122 7.24 0.88 21.30
N PRO A 123 8.17 -0.09 21.22
CA PRO A 123 9.00 -0.46 22.35
C PRO A 123 9.74 0.75 22.94
N LYS A 124 9.97 0.76 24.27
CA LYS A 124 10.61 1.89 24.94
C LYS A 124 11.94 2.30 24.32
N ALA A 125 12.75 1.34 23.89
CA ALA A 125 14.03 1.60 23.23
C ALA A 125 13.83 2.32 21.88
N TYR A 126 12.85 1.91 21.07
CA TYR A 126 12.49 2.58 19.82
C TYR A 126 12.02 4.02 20.08
N ARG A 127 11.11 4.23 21.04
CA ARG A 127 10.62 5.59 21.40
C ARG A 127 11.75 6.51 21.84
N THR A 128 12.74 5.98 22.56
CA THR A 128 13.92 6.78 22.98
C THR A 128 14.74 7.21 21.76
N LEU A 129 15.00 6.31 20.80
CA LEU A 129 15.71 6.61 19.57
C LEU A 129 14.96 7.63 18.72
N LEU A 130 13.63 7.46 18.57
CA LEU A 130 12.80 8.39 17.82
C LEU A 130 12.81 9.80 18.44
N SER A 131 12.66 9.90 19.77
CA SER A 131 12.72 11.19 20.48
C SER A 131 14.08 11.85 20.32
N HIS A 132 15.17 11.09 20.35
CA HIS A 132 16.50 11.59 20.12
C HIS A 132 16.63 12.15 18.70
N GLU A 133 16.24 11.41 17.68
CA GLU A 133 16.31 11.88 16.28
C GLU A 133 15.44 13.12 16.04
N LEU A 134 14.25 13.19 16.63
CA LEU A 134 13.39 14.37 16.56
C LEU A 134 14.05 15.60 17.19
N SER A 135 14.80 15.44 18.30
CA SER A 135 15.49 16.54 18.95
C SER A 135 16.62 17.15 18.10
N THR A 136 17.09 16.45 17.06
CA THR A 136 18.08 16.96 16.10
C THR A 136 17.48 17.90 15.05
N GLY A 137 16.15 18.13 15.05
CA GLY A 137 15.46 19.02 14.13
C GLY A 137 15.16 18.44 12.75
N VAL A 138 15.33 17.12 12.56
CA VAL A 138 14.93 16.45 11.31
C VAL A 138 13.41 16.24 11.24
N SER A 139 12.86 16.11 10.04
CA SER A 139 11.42 15.85 9.86
C SER A 139 11.01 14.49 10.46
N PHE A 140 9.75 14.37 10.90
CA PHE A 140 9.23 13.14 11.51
C PHE A 140 9.47 11.88 10.66
N PRO A 141 9.21 11.88 9.32
CA PRO A 141 9.49 10.71 8.49
C PRO A 141 10.95 10.28 8.54
N LYS A 142 11.87 11.25 8.49
CA LYS A 142 13.32 10.98 8.52
C LYS A 142 13.80 10.53 9.90
N ALA A 143 13.24 11.09 10.97
CA ALA A 143 13.52 10.65 12.33
C ALA A 143 13.05 9.20 12.56
N ARG A 144 11.86 8.87 12.08
CA ARG A 144 11.27 7.53 12.15
C ARG A 144 12.11 6.49 11.40
N GLU A 145 12.51 6.81 10.16
CA GLU A 145 13.40 5.96 9.36
C GLU A 145 14.69 5.62 10.10
N LYS A 146 15.40 6.64 10.60
CA LYS A 146 16.65 6.45 11.33
C LYS A 146 16.46 5.64 12.62
N ALA A 147 15.41 5.94 13.40
CA ALA A 147 15.12 5.22 14.63
C ALA A 147 14.82 3.74 14.38
N LEU A 148 14.07 3.42 13.30
CA LEU A 148 13.82 2.04 12.87
C LEU A 148 15.12 1.34 12.45
N MET A 149 15.95 1.97 11.63
CA MET A 149 17.24 1.40 11.21
C MET A 149 18.13 1.08 12.42
N MET A 150 18.22 1.99 13.38
CA MET A 150 19.02 1.78 14.60
C MET A 150 18.44 0.68 15.47
N TYR A 151 17.12 0.66 15.66
CA TYR A 151 16.46 -0.32 16.51
C TYR A 151 16.57 -1.74 15.93
N LEU A 152 16.19 -1.91 14.66
CA LEU A 152 16.24 -3.21 13.98
C LEU A 152 17.68 -3.67 13.70
N GLY A 153 18.59 -2.75 13.38
CA GLY A 153 20.01 -3.05 13.23
C GLY A 153 20.67 -3.54 14.51
N ASN A 154 20.24 -3.09 15.67
CA ASN A 154 20.68 -3.57 16.97
C ASN A 154 20.10 -4.97 17.31
N MET A 155 18.86 -5.26 16.87
CA MET A 155 18.23 -6.58 17.08
C MET A 155 18.85 -7.70 16.21
N ARG A 156 19.33 -7.35 15.00
CA ARG A 156 19.96 -8.34 14.07
C ARG A 156 21.44 -8.64 14.37
N ARG A 157 22.01 -8.05 15.42
CA ARG A 157 23.38 -8.30 15.88
C ARG A 157 23.51 -9.36 16.97
N PHE A 158 22.43 -10.10 17.27
CA PHE A 158 22.43 -11.20 18.26
C PHE A 158 22.07 -12.53 17.61
#